data_c5cb746dae430c5bdd410e53bf8b6be0
#
_entry.id   c5cb746dae430c5bdd410e53bf8b6be0
#
_cell.length_a   1.000
_cell.length_b   1.000
_cell.length_c   1.000
_cell.angle_alpha   90.00
_cell.angle_beta   90.00
_cell.angle_gamma   90.00
#
_symmetry.space_group_name_H-M   'P 1'
#
loop_
_entity.id
_entity.type
_entity.pdbx_description
1 polymer ?
#
loop_
_entity_poly.entity_id
_entity_poly.type
_entity_poly.pdbx_seq_one_letter_code
_entity_poly.pdbx_strand_id
1 'polypeptide(L)'
;SGRRRPVEIPGSEYVLDVDTVIMSLGTSPNPLISSTTEGLEVNKWKCIVADEEHGKTSKEGVYAGGDAVTGAATVILAMGAGKAGARGIDEYLSNK
;
A
#
# COMPACT_ATOMS: atom_id res chain seq x y z
N SER A 1 10.92 0.54 7.72
CA SER A 1 10.29 -0.29 6.69
C SER A 1 11.10 -1.55 6.35
N GLY A 2 12.28 -1.72 6.89
CA GLY A 2 13.17 -2.85 6.60
C GLY A 2 13.82 -2.85 5.23
N ARG A 3 13.55 -1.87 4.40
CA ARG A 3 14.17 -1.73 3.07
C ARG A 3 15.49 -0.97 3.19
N ARG A 4 16.43 -1.30 2.31
CA ARG A 4 17.69 -0.58 2.21
C ARG A 4 17.41 0.87 1.83
N ARG A 5 18.06 1.77 2.52
CA ARG A 5 17.84 3.20 2.37
C ARG A 5 19.12 3.86 1.89
N PRO A 6 19.07 4.74 0.89
CA PRO A 6 20.24 5.49 0.47
C PRO A 6 20.73 6.40 1.61
N VAL A 7 22.04 6.45 1.79
CA VAL A 7 22.68 7.35 2.74
C VAL A 7 23.54 8.33 1.94
N GLU A 8 23.36 9.61 2.20
CA GLU A 8 24.09 10.65 1.52
C GLU A 8 25.59 10.60 1.87
N ILE A 9 26.44 10.66 0.84
CA ILE A 9 27.89 10.77 1.02
C ILE A 9 28.27 12.21 0.72
N PRO A 10 28.65 13.00 1.73
CA PRO A 10 28.98 14.41 1.53
C PRO A 10 30.11 14.60 0.52
N GLY A 11 29.94 15.56 -0.39
CA GLY A 11 30.95 15.92 -1.37
C GLY A 11 31.10 14.94 -2.54
N SER A 12 30.13 14.00 -2.72
CA SER A 12 30.20 13.01 -3.80
C SER A 12 29.34 13.39 -5.02
N GLU A 13 28.80 14.58 -5.04
CA GLU A 13 27.98 15.06 -6.17
C GLU A 13 28.77 15.06 -7.46
N TYR A 14 28.11 14.75 -8.55
CA TYR A 14 28.69 14.84 -9.90
C TYR A 14 27.60 15.23 -10.90
N VAL A 15 28.04 15.74 -12.06
CA VAL A 15 27.13 16.25 -13.07
C VAL A 15 26.93 15.19 -14.16
N LEU A 16 25.67 14.93 -14.49
CA LEU A 16 25.30 14.09 -15.63
C LEU A 16 24.78 14.98 -16.75
N ASP A 17 25.27 14.75 -17.96
CA ASP A 17 24.84 15.48 -19.16
C ASP A 17 23.54 14.88 -19.69
N VAL A 18 22.41 15.40 -19.22
CA VAL A 18 21.08 14.93 -19.64
C VAL A 18 20.17 16.13 -19.88
N ASP A 19 19.20 15.97 -20.76
CA ASP A 19 18.24 17.04 -21.09
C ASP A 19 16.98 16.97 -20.23
N THR A 20 16.63 15.76 -19.76
CA THR A 20 15.39 15.54 -19.01
C THR A 20 15.64 14.63 -17.82
N VAL A 21 15.04 14.98 -16.70
CA VAL A 21 15.07 14.15 -15.47
C VAL A 21 13.65 13.85 -15.05
N ILE A 22 13.34 12.57 -14.81
CA ILE A 22 12.03 12.12 -14.36
C ILE A 22 12.15 11.54 -12.96
N MET A 23 11.43 12.14 -12.00
CA MET A 23 11.36 11.65 -10.63
C MET A 23 10.21 10.66 -10.52
N SER A 24 10.52 9.35 -10.57
CA SER A 24 9.49 8.29 -10.55
C SER A 24 9.61 7.37 -9.35
N LEU A 25 9.91 7.95 -8.21
CA LEU A 25 10.04 7.25 -6.95
C LEU A 25 9.07 7.82 -5.91
N GLY A 26 8.91 7.14 -4.80
CA GLY A 26 8.10 7.63 -3.71
C GLY A 26 6.60 7.46 -3.93
N THR A 27 6.20 6.31 -4.47
CA THR A 27 4.76 6.03 -4.65
C THR A 27 4.07 5.92 -3.28
N SER A 28 2.83 6.42 -3.21
CA SER A 28 2.02 6.38 -2.00
C SER A 28 0.56 6.09 -2.35
N PRO A 29 -0.25 5.64 -1.38
CA PRO A 29 -1.67 5.39 -1.63
C PRO A 29 -2.39 6.65 -2.08
N ASN A 30 -3.41 6.47 -2.93
CA ASN A 30 -4.24 7.59 -3.35
C ASN A 30 -5.14 8.01 -2.18
N PRO A 31 -5.05 9.24 -1.68
CA PRO A 31 -5.84 9.67 -0.53
C PRO A 31 -7.32 9.84 -0.83
N LEU A 32 -7.72 9.81 -2.10
CA LEU A 32 -9.11 10.00 -2.49
C LEU A 32 -10.05 8.99 -1.81
N ILE A 33 -9.67 7.71 -1.79
CA ILE A 33 -10.52 6.66 -1.23
C ILE A 33 -10.75 6.88 0.28
N SER A 34 -9.68 7.10 1.03
CA SER A 34 -9.78 7.28 2.48
C SER A 34 -10.45 8.60 2.86
N SER A 35 -10.25 9.66 2.08
CA SER A 35 -10.82 10.98 2.36
C SER A 35 -12.32 11.06 2.04
N THR A 36 -12.82 10.21 1.14
CA THR A 36 -14.23 10.20 0.75
C THR A 36 -15.04 9.07 1.36
N THR A 37 -14.42 8.19 2.15
CA THR A 37 -15.08 7.04 2.76
C THR A 37 -15.02 7.14 4.28
N GLU A 38 -16.13 7.48 4.91
CA GLU A 38 -16.23 7.55 6.36
C GLU A 38 -16.11 6.15 6.98
N GLY A 39 -15.40 6.08 8.12
CA GLY A 39 -15.23 4.84 8.85
C GLY A 39 -14.13 3.93 8.35
N LEU A 40 -13.46 4.30 7.26
CA LEU A 40 -12.33 3.55 6.75
C LEU A 40 -11.04 4.07 7.37
N GLU A 41 -10.45 3.28 8.25
CA GLU A 41 -9.20 3.66 8.94
C GLU A 41 -8.00 3.52 8.05
N VAL A 42 -7.07 4.44 8.19
CA VAL A 42 -5.76 4.40 7.54
C VAL A 42 -4.68 4.60 8.60
N ASN A 43 -3.48 4.09 8.31
CA ASN A 43 -2.34 4.27 9.21
C ASN A 43 -1.62 5.59 8.95
N LYS A 44 -0.51 5.82 9.64
CA LYS A 44 0.26 7.07 9.51
C LYS A 44 0.87 7.28 8.12
N TRP A 45 0.98 6.22 7.31
CA TRP A 45 1.46 6.30 5.92
C TRP A 45 0.31 6.39 4.91
N LYS A 46 -0.92 6.57 5.38
CA LYS A 46 -2.13 6.66 4.56
C LYS A 46 -2.49 5.35 3.85
N CYS A 47 -1.95 4.23 4.33
CA CYS A 47 -2.35 2.91 3.87
C CYS A 47 -3.61 2.47 4.61
N ILE A 48 -4.50 1.76 3.93
CA ILE A 48 -5.74 1.25 4.53
C ILE A 48 -5.38 0.19 5.57
N VAL A 49 -5.94 0.31 6.77
CA VAL A 49 -5.75 -0.70 7.82
C VAL A 49 -6.64 -1.90 7.51
N ALA A 50 -6.02 -3.05 7.29
CA ALA A 50 -6.73 -4.29 6.99
C ALA A 50 -6.02 -5.47 7.65
N ASP A 51 -6.80 -6.50 7.97
CA ASP A 51 -6.32 -7.76 8.52
C ASP A 51 -5.53 -8.52 7.45
N GLU A 52 -4.35 -9.01 7.79
CA GLU A 52 -3.48 -9.74 6.85
C GLU A 52 -4.08 -11.06 6.38
N GLU A 53 -4.84 -11.71 7.23
CA GLU A 53 -5.37 -13.05 6.94
C GLU A 53 -6.60 -13.01 6.05
N HIS A 54 -7.44 -12.00 6.19
CA HIS A 54 -8.73 -11.91 5.47
C HIS A 54 -8.92 -10.60 4.72
N GLY A 55 -8.01 -9.64 4.86
CA GLY A 55 -8.14 -8.33 4.20
C GLY A 55 -9.28 -7.47 4.70
N LYS A 56 -9.81 -7.76 5.89
CA LYS A 56 -10.96 -7.04 6.45
C LYS A 56 -10.54 -5.67 6.95
N THR A 57 -11.24 -4.62 6.52
CA THR A 57 -10.99 -3.25 6.96
C THR A 57 -11.84 -2.93 8.20
N SER A 58 -11.71 -1.70 8.71
CA SER A 58 -12.53 -1.20 9.82
C SER A 58 -14.00 -0.99 9.45
N LYS A 59 -14.31 -0.95 8.16
CA LYS A 59 -15.68 -0.76 7.68
C LYS A 59 -16.28 -2.09 7.25
N GLU A 60 -17.46 -2.43 7.79
CA GLU A 60 -18.12 -3.70 7.49
C GLU A 60 -18.40 -3.85 5.99
N GLY A 61 -18.10 -5.02 5.45
CA GLY A 61 -18.32 -5.33 4.04
C GLY A 61 -17.27 -4.76 3.09
N VAL A 62 -16.24 -4.10 3.62
CA VAL A 62 -15.16 -3.50 2.82
C VAL A 62 -13.86 -4.24 3.09
N TYR A 63 -13.21 -4.68 2.03
CA TYR A 63 -11.97 -5.45 2.10
C TYR A 63 -10.88 -4.75 1.29
N ALA A 64 -9.63 -4.95 1.68
CA ALA A 64 -8.49 -4.36 1.01
C ALA A 64 -7.28 -5.27 1.07
N GLY A 65 -6.42 -5.20 0.07
CA GLY A 65 -5.18 -5.96 0.03
C GLY A 65 -4.22 -5.35 -0.98
N GLY A 66 -2.96 -5.79 -0.92
CA GLY A 66 -1.91 -5.31 -1.80
C GLY A 66 -1.25 -4.04 -1.28
N ASP A 67 -0.67 -3.28 -2.17
CA ASP A 67 0.11 -2.09 -1.82
C ASP A 67 -0.70 -1.01 -1.11
N ALA A 68 -2.01 -0.99 -1.31
CA ALA A 68 -2.89 -0.05 -0.61
C ALA A 68 -2.92 -0.28 0.90
N VAL A 69 -2.56 -1.48 1.35
CA VAL A 69 -2.53 -1.86 2.77
C VAL A 69 -1.10 -1.86 3.31
N THR A 70 -0.18 -2.50 2.61
CA THR A 70 1.19 -2.72 3.09
C THR A 70 2.19 -1.65 2.66
N GLY A 71 1.80 -0.79 1.73
CA GLY A 71 2.72 0.10 1.04
C GLY A 71 3.40 -0.63 -0.13
N ALA A 72 4.25 0.06 -0.86
CA ALA A 72 4.92 -0.51 -2.02
C ALA A 72 5.74 -1.76 -1.63
N ALA A 73 5.43 -2.89 -2.24
CA ALA A 73 6.05 -4.17 -1.94
C ALA A 73 6.24 -4.97 -3.23
N THR A 74 6.38 -6.29 -3.12
CA THR A 74 6.55 -7.15 -4.29
C THR A 74 5.20 -7.56 -4.88
N VAL A 75 5.21 -7.93 -6.16
CA VAL A 75 4.03 -8.46 -6.84
C VAL A 75 3.46 -9.68 -6.13
N ILE A 76 4.33 -10.58 -5.68
CA ILE A 76 3.93 -11.80 -4.97
C ILE A 76 3.15 -11.46 -3.70
N LEU A 77 3.63 -10.51 -2.92
CA LEU A 77 2.95 -10.09 -1.70
C LEU A 77 1.61 -9.41 -1.99
N ALA A 78 1.57 -8.57 -3.02
CA ALA A 78 0.34 -7.89 -3.42
C ALA A 78 -0.73 -8.89 -3.87
N MET A 79 -0.34 -9.87 -4.69
CA MET A 79 -1.26 -10.93 -5.16
C MET A 79 -1.74 -11.81 -4.00
N GLY A 80 -0.83 -12.16 -3.09
CA GLY A 80 -1.18 -12.94 -1.89
C GLY A 80 -2.20 -12.24 -1.03
N ALA A 81 -2.04 -10.94 -0.84
CA ALA A 81 -2.99 -10.12 -0.08
C ALA A 81 -4.36 -10.03 -0.78
N GLY A 82 -4.35 -9.93 -2.11
CA GLY A 82 -5.60 -9.98 -2.90
C GLY A 82 -6.35 -11.28 -2.73
N LYS A 83 -5.63 -12.40 -2.75
CA LYS A 83 -6.24 -13.73 -2.52
C LYS A 83 -6.79 -13.86 -1.11
N ALA A 84 -6.08 -13.34 -0.11
CA ALA A 84 -6.56 -13.33 1.28
C ALA A 84 -7.85 -12.53 1.40
N GLY A 85 -7.91 -11.36 0.76
CA GLY A 85 -9.13 -10.55 0.70
C GLY A 85 -10.30 -11.28 0.05
N ALA A 86 -10.04 -11.99 -1.04
CA ALA A 86 -11.07 -12.80 -1.71
C ALA A 86 -11.63 -13.88 -0.79
N ARG A 87 -10.76 -14.57 -0.05
CA ARG A 87 -11.21 -15.56 0.94
C ARG A 87 -12.05 -14.92 2.03
N GLY A 88 -11.63 -13.74 2.51
CA GLY A 88 -12.38 -13.00 3.52
C GLY A 88 -13.77 -12.60 3.04
N ILE A 89 -13.88 -12.14 1.81
CA ILE A 89 -15.17 -11.79 1.19
C ILE A 89 -16.06 -13.05 1.07
N ASP A 90 -15.49 -14.15 0.63
CA ASP A 90 -16.21 -15.42 0.47
C ASP A 90 -16.78 -15.89 1.82
N GLU A 91 -15.97 -15.87 2.87
CA GLU A 91 -16.41 -16.22 4.22
C GLU A 91 -17.52 -15.30 4.72
N TYR A 92 -17.35 -14.00 4.51
CA TYR A 92 -18.34 -13.00 4.91
C TYR A 92 -19.69 -13.25 4.27
N LEU A 93 -19.70 -13.50 2.96
CA LEU A 93 -20.93 -13.75 2.22
C LEU A 93 -21.54 -15.10 2.54
N SER A 94 -20.72 -16.11 2.82
CA SER A 94 -21.20 -17.46 3.16
C SER A 94 -21.87 -17.53 4.55
N ASN A 95 -21.46 -16.63 5.45
CA ASN A 95 -21.99 -16.57 6.82
C ASN A 95 -23.09 -15.52 7.00
N LYS A 96 -23.52 -14.94 5.91
CA LYS A 96 -24.51 -13.87 5.93
C LYS A 96 -25.95 -14.38 5.88
#